data_224abcc90d8de0d6e6cd4c5018192ac2
#
_entry.id   224abcc90d8de0d6e6cd4c5018192ac2
#
_cell.length_a   1.000
_cell.length_b   1.000
_cell.length_c   1.000
_cell.angle_alpha   90.00
_cell.angle_beta   90.00
_cell.angle_gamma   90.00
#
_symmetry.space_group_name_H-M   'P 1'
#
loop_
_entity.id
_entity.type
_entity.pdbx_description
1 polymer ?
#
loop_
_entity_poly.entity_id
_entity_poly.type
_entity_poly.pdbx_seq_one_letter_code
_entity_poly.pdbx_strand_id
1 'polypeptide(L)'
;TDVRILSPQKGALLKLVTFVPEAYAEIMRNTLFNAGAGSIGNYDACSYNLHGEGTFRANAGCNPFCGEIGELHVEKEVRIEMIFPAFKKTAVTRALLSVHPYEEPAFDFYSLSNTWEQAGSGVVGELPAEEDELSFLLRIKALFNVGCVKHSPFTGKPIREVAICGGSGAFLIKDAIAYGADVFI
;
A
#
# COMPACT_ATOMS: atom_id res chain seq x y z
N THR A 1 11.71 3.96 20.52
CA THR A 1 10.32 3.46 20.63
C THR A 1 9.42 4.23 19.67
N ASP A 2 8.22 3.70 19.37
CA ASP A 2 7.19 4.33 18.53
C ASP A 2 7.72 4.86 17.18
N VAL A 3 8.38 3.99 16.41
CA VAL A 3 8.92 4.36 15.09
C VAL A 3 7.82 4.37 14.05
N ARG A 4 7.69 5.48 13.33
CA ARG A 4 6.68 5.71 12.28
C ARG A 4 7.34 6.22 11.00
N ILE A 5 6.68 6.03 9.86
CA ILE A 5 7.09 6.65 8.59
C ILE A 5 6.91 8.18 8.69
N LEU A 6 7.93 8.92 8.36
CA LEU A 6 7.92 10.39 8.41
C LEU A 6 7.04 11.00 7.31
N SER A 7 7.14 10.49 6.09
CA SER A 7 6.32 10.93 4.94
C SER A 7 5.73 9.71 4.24
N PRO A 8 4.48 9.30 4.60
CA PRO A 8 3.81 8.18 3.97
C PRO A 8 3.60 8.39 2.47
N GLN A 9 3.81 7.34 1.67
CA GLN A 9 3.67 7.38 0.23
C GLN A 9 2.21 7.53 -0.18
N LYS A 10 1.89 8.59 -0.94
CA LYS A 10 0.57 8.77 -1.55
C LYS A 10 0.35 7.78 -2.69
N GLY A 11 -0.89 7.29 -2.86
CA GLY A 11 -1.24 6.35 -3.91
C GLY A 11 -0.60 4.97 -3.75
N ALA A 12 -0.09 4.65 -2.56
CA ALA A 12 0.50 3.34 -2.26
C ALA A 12 -0.51 2.20 -2.20
N LEU A 13 -1.80 2.51 -2.10
CA LEU A 13 -2.90 1.55 -2.06
C LEU A 13 -3.80 1.66 -3.29
N LEU A 14 -4.19 0.51 -3.81
CA LEU A 14 -5.20 0.36 -4.85
C LEU A 14 -6.36 -0.47 -4.32
N LYS A 15 -7.56 -0.20 -4.86
CA LYS A 15 -8.72 -1.08 -4.75
C LYS A 15 -8.92 -1.79 -6.08
N LEU A 16 -8.96 -3.12 -6.06
CA LEU A 16 -9.50 -3.94 -7.14
C LEU A 16 -11.01 -4.04 -7.00
N VAL A 17 -11.70 -3.91 -8.10
CA VAL A 17 -13.10 -4.34 -8.26
C VAL A 17 -13.14 -5.31 -9.44
N THR A 18 -13.79 -6.47 -9.27
CA THR A 18 -14.03 -7.42 -10.35
C THR A 18 -15.40 -8.07 -10.17
N PHE A 19 -15.91 -8.66 -11.24
CA PHE A 19 -17.25 -9.25 -11.31
C PHE A 19 -17.11 -10.68 -11.82
N VAL A 20 -17.55 -11.66 -11.05
CA VAL A 20 -17.40 -13.07 -11.42
C VAL A 20 -18.71 -13.82 -11.22
N PRO A 21 -19.02 -14.85 -12.02
CA PRO A 21 -20.15 -15.75 -11.75
C PRO A 21 -20.07 -16.31 -10.33
N GLU A 22 -21.21 -16.47 -9.66
CA GLU A 22 -21.27 -16.89 -8.25
C GLU A 22 -20.43 -18.13 -7.94
N ALA A 23 -20.42 -19.10 -8.86
CA ALA A 23 -19.65 -20.35 -8.72
C ALA A 23 -18.13 -20.13 -8.64
N TYR A 24 -17.64 -19.01 -9.15
CA TYR A 24 -16.19 -18.67 -9.18
C TYR A 24 -15.77 -17.69 -8.07
N ALA A 25 -16.72 -17.17 -7.29
CA ALA A 25 -16.43 -16.14 -6.31
C ALA A 25 -15.44 -16.59 -5.22
N GLU A 26 -15.55 -17.84 -4.74
CA GLU A 26 -14.65 -18.37 -3.71
C GLU A 26 -13.23 -18.58 -4.22
N ILE A 27 -13.06 -19.23 -5.37
CA ILE A 27 -11.74 -19.45 -5.95
C ILE A 27 -11.07 -18.12 -6.32
N MET A 28 -11.84 -17.15 -6.82
CA MET A 28 -11.34 -15.81 -7.12
C MET A 28 -10.80 -15.13 -5.86
N ARG A 29 -11.58 -15.08 -4.76
CA ARG A 29 -11.12 -14.48 -3.50
C ARG A 29 -9.84 -15.13 -3.00
N ASN A 30 -9.81 -16.46 -2.91
CA ASN A 30 -8.65 -17.18 -2.40
C ASN A 30 -7.39 -16.94 -3.24
N THR A 31 -7.54 -16.90 -4.56
CA THR A 31 -6.43 -16.64 -5.49
C THR A 31 -5.90 -15.21 -5.33
N LEU A 32 -6.79 -14.22 -5.17
CA LEU A 32 -6.42 -12.83 -4.93
C LEU A 32 -5.76 -12.63 -3.55
N PHE A 33 -6.22 -13.31 -2.49
CA PHE A 33 -5.58 -13.30 -1.18
C PHE A 33 -4.15 -13.84 -1.26
N ASN A 34 -3.96 -14.96 -1.94
CA ASN A 34 -2.63 -15.55 -2.15
C ASN A 34 -1.70 -14.64 -2.97
N ALA A 35 -2.23 -13.80 -3.86
CA ALA A 35 -1.48 -12.79 -4.58
C ALA A 35 -1.16 -11.55 -3.73
N GLY A 36 -1.70 -11.48 -2.51
CA GLY A 36 -1.46 -10.45 -1.51
C GLY A 36 -2.42 -9.27 -1.55
N ALA A 37 -3.62 -9.47 -2.06
CA ALA A 37 -4.74 -8.55 -1.86
C ALA A 37 -5.45 -8.86 -0.53
N GLY A 38 -6.25 -7.90 -0.03
CA GLY A 38 -7.13 -8.10 1.12
C GLY A 38 -6.44 -8.03 2.49
N SER A 39 -5.33 -7.28 2.63
CA SER A 39 -4.73 -7.01 3.93
C SER A 39 -5.03 -5.58 4.37
N ILE A 40 -5.56 -5.39 5.59
CA ILE A 40 -5.88 -4.09 6.19
C ILE A 40 -5.40 -4.09 7.64
N GLY A 41 -4.32 -3.38 7.93
CA GLY A 41 -3.69 -3.39 9.25
C GLY A 41 -3.28 -4.82 9.66
N ASN A 42 -3.82 -5.30 10.77
CA ASN A 42 -3.57 -6.65 11.30
C ASN A 42 -4.60 -7.70 10.82
N TYR A 43 -5.45 -7.35 9.85
CA TYR A 43 -6.43 -8.26 9.28
C TYR A 43 -6.00 -8.68 7.87
N ASP A 44 -6.17 -9.95 7.57
CA ASP A 44 -6.01 -10.54 6.24
C ASP A 44 -7.34 -11.04 5.68
N ALA A 45 -7.35 -11.54 4.46
CA ALA A 45 -8.52 -12.06 3.77
C ALA A 45 -9.74 -11.09 3.77
N CYS A 46 -9.46 -9.78 3.77
CA CYS A 46 -10.50 -8.76 3.72
C CYS A 46 -11.01 -8.59 2.29
N SER A 47 -12.29 -8.83 2.10
CA SER A 47 -13.00 -8.52 0.85
C SER A 47 -14.40 -8.01 1.15
N TYR A 48 -14.94 -7.22 0.24
CA TYR A 48 -16.36 -6.89 0.25
C TYR A 48 -17.02 -7.50 -0.97
N ASN A 49 -18.16 -8.17 -0.78
CA ASN A 49 -18.83 -8.91 -1.83
C ASN A 49 -20.28 -8.46 -1.94
N LEU A 50 -20.72 -8.18 -3.17
CA LEU A 50 -22.10 -7.80 -3.51
C LEU A 50 -22.63 -8.74 -4.59
N HIS A 51 -23.80 -9.33 -4.36
CA HIS A 51 -24.51 -10.10 -5.37
C HIS A 51 -25.28 -9.14 -6.29
N GLY A 52 -25.22 -9.39 -7.57
CA GLY A 52 -25.86 -8.58 -8.58
C GLY A 52 -26.03 -9.31 -9.91
N GLU A 53 -26.36 -8.56 -10.93
CA GLU A 53 -26.50 -9.08 -12.29
C GLU A 53 -25.62 -8.25 -13.23
N GLY A 54 -24.76 -8.94 -13.97
CA GLY A 54 -23.99 -8.39 -15.08
C GLY A 54 -24.72 -8.59 -16.39
N THR A 55 -24.55 -7.68 -17.35
CA THR A 55 -25.10 -7.83 -18.70
C THR A 55 -24.02 -7.66 -19.75
N PHE A 56 -24.05 -8.50 -20.76
CA PHE A 56 -23.16 -8.38 -21.90
C PHE A 56 -23.83 -8.94 -23.18
N ARG A 57 -23.25 -8.59 -24.32
CA ARG A 57 -23.58 -9.18 -25.62
C ARG A 57 -22.29 -9.58 -26.31
N ALA A 58 -22.12 -10.88 -26.53
CA ALA A 58 -20.98 -11.38 -27.29
C ALA A 58 -21.14 -11.03 -28.79
N ASN A 59 -20.11 -10.44 -29.38
CA ASN A 59 -20.06 -10.15 -30.83
C ASN A 59 -19.47 -11.33 -31.62
N ALA A 60 -19.61 -11.30 -32.95
CA ALA A 60 -19.00 -12.29 -33.80
C ALA A 60 -17.47 -12.34 -33.59
N GLY A 61 -16.93 -13.54 -33.40
CA GLY A 61 -15.50 -13.77 -33.14
C GLY A 61 -15.12 -13.98 -31.67
N CYS A 62 -16.05 -13.75 -30.74
CA CYS A 62 -15.86 -14.11 -29.33
C CYS A 62 -16.16 -15.59 -29.08
N ASN A 63 -15.61 -16.11 -27.97
CA ASN A 63 -15.94 -17.44 -27.44
C ASN A 63 -16.47 -17.26 -26.00
N PRO A 64 -17.72 -16.82 -25.82
CA PRO A 64 -18.25 -16.50 -24.51
C PRO A 64 -18.36 -17.75 -23.61
N PHE A 65 -18.00 -17.58 -22.32
CA PHE A 65 -18.18 -18.61 -21.31
C PHE A 65 -19.65 -19.01 -21.11
N CYS A 66 -20.56 -18.03 -21.22
CA CYS A 66 -22.02 -18.21 -21.13
C CYS A 66 -22.72 -17.24 -22.10
N GLY A 67 -24.01 -17.47 -22.39
CA GLY A 67 -24.77 -16.70 -23.36
C GLY A 67 -24.49 -17.08 -24.80
N GLU A 68 -25.23 -16.48 -25.73
CA GLU A 68 -25.13 -16.72 -27.18
C GLU A 68 -24.64 -15.47 -27.92
N ILE A 69 -23.94 -15.69 -29.05
CA ILE A 69 -23.45 -14.60 -29.88
C ILE A 69 -24.61 -13.79 -30.47
N GLY A 70 -24.55 -12.46 -30.27
CA GLY A 70 -25.57 -11.52 -30.76
C GLY A 70 -26.75 -11.29 -29.83
N GLU A 71 -26.90 -12.11 -28.76
CA GLU A 71 -27.98 -11.97 -27.80
C GLU A 71 -27.51 -11.24 -26.53
N LEU A 72 -28.42 -10.47 -25.90
CA LEU A 72 -28.16 -9.86 -24.60
C LEU A 72 -28.31 -10.94 -23.51
N HIS A 73 -27.20 -11.24 -22.86
CA HIS A 73 -27.16 -12.17 -21.72
C HIS A 73 -27.17 -11.41 -20.39
N VAL A 74 -27.83 -12.00 -19.39
CA VAL A 74 -27.85 -11.55 -18.00
C VAL A 74 -27.25 -12.66 -17.16
N GLU A 75 -26.15 -12.39 -16.44
CA GLU A 75 -25.49 -13.36 -15.58
C GLU A 75 -25.55 -12.93 -14.12
N LYS A 76 -25.78 -13.91 -13.22
CA LYS A 76 -25.68 -13.68 -11.78
C LYS A 76 -24.22 -13.63 -11.36
N GLU A 77 -23.80 -12.50 -10.84
CA GLU A 77 -22.40 -12.23 -10.51
C GLU A 77 -22.22 -11.76 -9.08
N VAL A 78 -21.03 -12.01 -8.56
CA VAL A 78 -20.54 -11.41 -7.34
C VAL A 78 -19.53 -10.32 -7.71
N ARG A 79 -19.82 -9.08 -7.35
CA ARG A 79 -18.84 -8.01 -7.33
C ARG A 79 -17.94 -8.20 -6.11
N ILE A 80 -16.63 -8.33 -6.36
CA ILE A 80 -15.61 -8.50 -5.33
C ILE A 80 -14.74 -7.25 -5.28
N GLU A 81 -14.60 -6.67 -4.08
CA GLU A 81 -13.72 -5.52 -3.82
C GLU A 81 -12.63 -5.91 -2.83
N MET A 82 -11.36 -5.57 -3.14
CA MET A 82 -10.21 -5.79 -2.27
C MET A 82 -9.23 -4.63 -2.36
N ILE A 83 -8.58 -4.33 -1.22
CA ILE A 83 -7.48 -3.35 -1.16
C ILE A 83 -6.15 -4.09 -1.21
N PHE A 84 -5.16 -3.51 -1.87
CA PHE A 84 -3.80 -4.08 -1.94
C PHE A 84 -2.75 -2.99 -2.22
N PRO A 85 -1.47 -3.23 -1.86
CA PRO A 85 -0.38 -2.30 -2.17
C PRO A 85 -0.13 -2.21 -3.68
N ALA A 86 0.03 -0.99 -4.19
CA ALA A 86 0.16 -0.71 -5.63
C ALA A 86 1.29 -1.51 -6.32
N PHE A 87 2.39 -1.81 -5.61
CA PHE A 87 3.48 -2.61 -6.16
C PHE A 87 3.10 -4.08 -6.45
N LYS A 88 1.99 -4.57 -5.87
CA LYS A 88 1.45 -5.92 -6.15
C LYS A 88 0.50 -5.95 -7.36
N LYS A 89 0.24 -4.82 -8.04
CA LYS A 89 -0.73 -4.73 -9.14
C LYS A 89 -0.55 -5.84 -10.19
N THR A 90 0.69 -6.05 -10.65
CA THR A 90 0.97 -7.08 -11.67
C THR A 90 0.66 -8.50 -11.18
N ALA A 91 1.00 -8.82 -9.92
CA ALA A 91 0.72 -10.13 -9.34
C ALA A 91 -0.78 -10.36 -9.17
N VAL A 92 -1.50 -9.36 -8.66
CA VAL A 92 -2.96 -9.39 -8.47
C VAL A 92 -3.68 -9.53 -9.83
N THR A 93 -3.28 -8.77 -10.85
CA THR A 93 -3.86 -8.88 -12.20
C THR A 93 -3.66 -10.28 -12.77
N ARG A 94 -2.45 -10.83 -12.66
CA ARG A 94 -2.15 -12.18 -13.16
C ARG A 94 -2.98 -13.24 -12.43
N ALA A 95 -3.11 -13.12 -11.11
CA ALA A 95 -3.92 -14.01 -10.29
C ALA A 95 -5.40 -13.97 -10.70
N LEU A 96 -5.96 -12.77 -10.91
CA LEU A 96 -7.32 -12.58 -11.40
C LEU A 96 -7.53 -13.32 -12.73
N LEU A 97 -6.69 -13.02 -13.72
CA LEU A 97 -6.81 -13.57 -15.07
C LEU A 97 -6.61 -15.09 -15.13
N SER A 98 -5.89 -15.68 -14.15
CA SER A 98 -5.65 -17.13 -14.13
C SER A 98 -6.85 -17.97 -13.74
N VAL A 99 -7.84 -17.41 -13.07
CA VAL A 99 -9.02 -18.14 -12.56
C VAL A 99 -10.35 -17.57 -13.03
N HIS A 100 -10.34 -16.42 -13.70
CA HIS A 100 -11.56 -15.85 -14.22
C HIS A 100 -12.07 -16.66 -15.41
N PRO A 101 -13.37 -17.06 -15.41
CA PRO A 101 -13.89 -17.92 -16.47
C PRO A 101 -14.12 -17.18 -17.81
N TYR A 102 -14.25 -15.83 -17.76
CA TYR A 102 -14.49 -15.04 -18.96
C TYR A 102 -13.23 -14.84 -19.78
N GLU A 103 -13.37 -14.84 -21.09
CA GLU A 103 -12.30 -14.52 -22.04
C GLU A 103 -11.77 -13.10 -21.84
N GLU A 104 -12.68 -12.14 -21.61
CA GLU A 104 -12.38 -10.74 -21.32
C GLU A 104 -13.08 -10.31 -20.03
N PRO A 105 -12.47 -10.54 -18.86
CA PRO A 105 -13.08 -10.18 -17.59
C PRO A 105 -13.09 -8.68 -17.35
N ALA A 106 -14.19 -8.18 -16.78
CA ALA A 106 -14.30 -6.81 -16.31
C ALA A 106 -13.63 -6.66 -14.94
N PHE A 107 -12.68 -5.76 -14.83
CA PHE A 107 -12.08 -5.36 -13.56
C PHE A 107 -11.50 -3.95 -13.61
N ASP A 108 -11.52 -3.27 -12.47
CA ASP A 108 -11.06 -1.91 -12.32
C ASP A 108 -10.07 -1.77 -11.17
N PHE A 109 -9.13 -0.82 -11.32
CA PHE A 109 -8.26 -0.38 -10.23
C PHE A 109 -8.54 1.08 -9.90
N TYR A 110 -8.90 1.33 -8.64
CA TYR A 110 -9.07 2.67 -8.11
C TYR A 110 -7.88 3.02 -7.22
N SER A 111 -7.24 4.17 -7.47
CA SER A 111 -6.24 4.72 -6.56
C SER A 111 -6.93 5.24 -5.30
N LEU A 112 -6.42 4.86 -4.14
CA LEU A 112 -6.95 5.29 -2.86
C LEU A 112 -6.17 6.48 -2.31
N SER A 113 -6.87 7.42 -1.71
CA SER A 113 -6.26 8.54 -0.97
C SER A 113 -5.83 8.16 0.45
N ASN A 114 -6.17 6.94 0.88
CA ASN A 114 -5.74 6.41 2.17
C ASN A 114 -4.21 6.37 2.26
N THR A 115 -3.69 6.79 3.38
CA THR A 115 -2.27 6.62 3.70
C THR A 115 -1.97 5.16 4.03
N TRP A 116 -0.81 4.69 3.61
CA TRP A 116 -0.30 3.38 4.00
C TRP A 116 0.97 3.55 4.82
N GLU A 117 0.83 3.33 6.12
CA GLU A 117 1.89 3.62 7.11
C GLU A 117 3.10 2.67 7.02
N GLN A 118 3.07 1.67 6.13
CA GLN A 118 4.17 0.73 5.93
C GLN A 118 5.10 1.12 4.77
N ALA A 119 4.78 2.18 4.02
CA ALA A 119 5.61 2.65 2.91
C ALA A 119 5.67 4.18 2.87
N GLY A 120 6.88 4.69 2.70
CA GLY A 120 7.12 6.13 2.61
C GLY A 120 8.61 6.45 2.69
N SER A 121 8.91 7.70 2.94
CA SER A 121 10.27 8.21 3.02
C SER A 121 10.57 8.69 4.44
N GLY A 122 11.76 8.32 4.93
CA GLY A 122 12.20 8.65 6.29
C GLY A 122 11.38 7.99 7.38
N VAL A 123 11.90 8.06 8.57
CA VAL A 123 11.23 7.59 9.80
C VAL A 123 11.39 8.62 10.89
N VAL A 124 10.45 8.66 11.82
CA VAL A 124 10.51 9.42 13.07
C VAL A 124 10.23 8.50 14.24
N GLY A 125 10.87 8.73 15.35
CA GLY A 125 10.64 7.94 16.56
C GLY A 125 11.29 8.57 17.77
N GLU A 126 10.89 8.08 18.94
CA GLU A 126 11.36 8.56 20.24
C GLU A 126 12.59 7.79 20.75
N LEU A 127 13.52 8.49 21.35
CA LEU A 127 14.55 7.88 22.21
C LEU A 127 13.92 7.34 23.51
N PRO A 128 14.49 6.28 24.10
CA PRO A 128 14.04 5.77 25.40
C PRO A 128 14.12 6.81 26.54
N ALA A 129 15.08 7.72 26.46
CA ALA A 129 15.29 8.84 27.38
C ALA A 129 15.83 10.05 26.60
N GLU A 130 15.64 11.23 27.16
CA GLU A 130 16.25 12.45 26.64
C GLU A 130 17.76 12.38 26.72
N GLU A 131 18.45 12.92 25.71
CA GLU A 131 19.90 12.94 25.58
C GLU A 131 20.36 14.35 25.19
N ASP A 132 21.48 14.82 25.75
CA ASP A 132 22.04 16.10 25.32
C ASP A 132 22.60 16.03 23.88
N GLU A 133 22.60 17.19 23.21
CA GLU A 133 22.96 17.27 21.78
C GLU A 133 24.36 16.74 21.47
N LEU A 134 25.37 17.01 22.35
CA LEU A 134 26.73 16.56 22.11
C LEU A 134 26.86 15.04 22.27
N SER A 135 26.30 14.48 23.33
CA SER A 135 26.27 13.03 23.58
C SER A 135 25.59 12.30 22.41
N PHE A 136 24.46 12.82 21.95
CA PHE A 136 23.75 12.29 20.78
C PHE A 136 24.64 12.29 19.53
N LEU A 137 25.31 13.41 19.19
CA LEU A 137 26.19 13.50 18.03
C LEU A 137 27.39 12.53 18.14
N LEU A 138 27.98 12.38 19.30
CA LEU A 138 29.06 11.43 19.54
C LEU A 138 28.60 10.00 19.36
N ARG A 139 27.39 9.67 19.82
CA ARG A 139 26.77 8.36 19.64
C ARG A 139 26.50 8.08 18.16
N ILE A 140 25.95 9.04 17.41
CA ILE A 140 25.72 8.92 15.97
C ILE A 140 27.05 8.75 15.22
N LYS A 141 28.07 9.53 15.56
CA LYS A 141 29.41 9.40 14.98
C LYS A 141 29.98 8.00 15.19
N ALA A 142 29.85 7.44 16.37
CA ALA A 142 30.31 6.10 16.69
C ALA A 142 29.47 5.03 15.96
N LEU A 143 28.15 5.16 15.97
CA LEU A 143 27.22 4.21 15.36
C LEU A 143 27.44 4.08 13.85
N PHE A 144 27.64 5.20 13.15
CA PHE A 144 27.91 5.22 11.70
C PHE A 144 29.39 5.01 11.36
N ASN A 145 30.26 4.92 12.35
CA ASN A 145 31.71 4.74 12.16
C ASN A 145 32.31 5.79 11.21
N VAL A 146 31.96 7.07 11.39
CA VAL A 146 32.40 8.16 10.53
C VAL A 146 33.45 9.03 11.24
N GLY A 147 34.40 9.57 10.47
CA GLY A 147 35.45 10.41 11.00
C GLY A 147 34.96 11.79 11.47
N CYS A 148 33.86 12.29 10.89
CA CYS A 148 33.34 13.63 11.14
C CYS A 148 31.81 13.63 10.98
N VAL A 149 31.11 14.42 11.80
CA VAL A 149 29.68 14.73 11.67
C VAL A 149 29.55 16.24 11.48
N LYS A 150 28.80 16.67 10.48
CA LYS A 150 28.42 18.08 10.30
C LYS A 150 27.04 18.29 10.92
N HIS A 151 26.88 19.38 11.63
CA HIS A 151 25.60 19.70 12.28
C HIS A 151 25.30 21.21 12.22
N SER A 152 24.05 21.57 12.40
CA SER A 152 23.60 22.94 12.65
C SER A 152 24.03 23.42 14.04
N PRO A 153 24.03 24.73 14.34
CA PRO A 153 24.25 25.20 15.72
C PRO A 153 23.35 24.48 16.72
N PHE A 154 23.89 24.22 17.90
CA PHE A 154 23.11 23.63 19.00
C PHE A 154 21.96 24.55 19.40
N THR A 155 20.84 23.94 19.75
CA THR A 155 19.65 24.64 20.23
C THR A 155 19.63 24.80 21.74
N GLY A 156 20.47 24.02 22.45
CA GLY A 156 20.51 23.93 23.90
C GLY A 156 19.34 23.16 24.50
N LYS A 157 18.59 22.40 23.69
CA LYS A 157 17.48 21.56 24.12
C LYS A 157 17.88 20.08 24.11
N PRO A 158 17.34 19.26 25.02
CA PRO A 158 17.56 17.82 24.93
C PRO A 158 16.89 17.24 23.68
N ILE A 159 17.44 16.13 23.17
CA ILE A 159 16.91 15.39 22.04
C ILE A 159 16.09 14.21 22.58
N ARG A 160 14.85 14.11 22.10
CA ARG A 160 13.96 12.98 22.33
C ARG A 160 13.35 12.45 21.05
N GLU A 161 12.81 13.34 20.20
CA GLU A 161 12.23 12.99 18.91
C GLU A 161 13.30 13.07 17.82
N VAL A 162 13.54 11.93 17.15
CA VAL A 162 14.56 11.79 16.11
C VAL A 162 13.93 11.42 14.79
N ALA A 163 14.14 12.24 13.75
CA ALA A 163 13.77 11.90 12.38
C ALA A 163 15.00 11.54 11.57
N ILE A 164 14.87 10.52 10.70
CA ILE A 164 15.99 9.99 9.92
C ILE A 164 15.54 9.75 8.47
N CYS A 165 16.41 10.12 7.51
CA CYS A 165 16.26 9.76 6.11
C CYS A 165 17.60 9.40 5.47
N GLY A 166 17.71 8.20 4.93
CA GLY A 166 18.88 7.79 4.16
C GLY A 166 18.98 8.53 2.82
N GLY A 167 20.20 8.94 2.43
CA GLY A 167 20.45 9.62 1.16
C GLY A 167 20.11 11.11 1.18
N SER A 168 19.49 11.63 0.11
CA SER A 168 19.17 13.06 -0.01
C SER A 168 17.84 13.39 0.68
N GLY A 169 17.82 13.52 2.01
CA GLY A 169 16.63 13.72 2.84
C GLY A 169 16.11 15.15 2.95
N ALA A 170 16.73 16.16 2.30
CA ALA A 170 16.38 17.57 2.49
C ALA A 170 14.89 17.90 2.24
N PHE A 171 14.21 17.15 1.38
CA PHE A 171 12.78 17.33 1.10
C PHE A 171 11.88 16.99 2.29
N LEU A 172 12.36 16.22 3.28
CA LEU A 172 11.63 15.81 4.48
C LEU A 172 11.82 16.75 5.67
N ILE A 173 12.66 17.78 5.58
CA ILE A 173 12.90 18.70 6.71
C ILE A 173 11.60 19.34 7.20
N LYS A 174 10.70 19.71 6.29
CA LYS A 174 9.40 20.29 6.67
C LYS A 174 8.52 19.27 7.41
N ASP A 175 8.55 18.01 6.98
CA ASP A 175 7.79 16.96 7.62
C ASP A 175 8.36 16.67 9.02
N ALA A 176 9.70 16.59 9.16
CA ALA A 176 10.37 16.42 10.45
C ALA A 176 10.02 17.55 11.44
N ILE A 177 10.04 18.81 10.99
CA ILE A 177 9.63 19.97 11.80
C ILE A 177 8.14 19.86 12.19
N ALA A 178 7.27 19.47 11.27
CA ALA A 178 5.83 19.33 11.53
C ALA A 178 5.52 18.21 12.54
N TYR A 179 6.35 17.16 12.59
CA TYR A 179 6.28 16.11 13.61
C TYR A 179 6.86 16.54 14.97
N GLY A 180 7.58 17.65 15.02
CA GLY A 180 8.24 18.11 16.25
C GLY A 180 9.55 17.42 16.53
N ALA A 181 10.22 16.87 15.51
CA ALA A 181 11.52 16.23 15.68
C ALA A 181 12.57 17.25 16.19
N ASP A 182 13.30 16.87 17.25
CA ASP A 182 14.38 17.67 17.82
C ASP A 182 15.63 17.65 16.92
N VAL A 183 15.82 16.54 16.19
CA VAL A 183 16.93 16.37 15.25
C VAL A 183 16.48 15.60 14.01
N PHE A 184 17.08 15.96 12.86
CA PHE A 184 16.91 15.25 11.57
C PHE A 184 18.28 14.81 11.05
N ILE A 185 18.41 13.52 10.70
CA ILE A 185 19.64 12.87 10.24
C ILE A 185 19.47 12.42 8.79
#